data_af3925773e20c31c424643ad08148408
#
_entry.id   af3925773e20c31c424643ad08148408
#
_cell.length_a   1.000
_cell.length_b   1.000
_cell.length_c   1.000
_cell.angle_alpha   90.00
_cell.angle_beta   90.00
_cell.angle_gamma   90.00
#
_symmetry.space_group_name_H-M   'P 1'
#
loop_
_entity.id
_entity.type
_entity.pdbx_description
1 polymer ?
#
loop_
_entity_poly.entity_id
_entity_poly.type
_entity_poly.pdbx_seq_one_letter_code
_entity_poly.pdbx_strand_id
1 'polypeptide(L)'
;MSNKIREREIQIKKLQQNLSPIRKIAGWTAEVLGDKIGVTKQTISNLENKKTPMNFTQYIAIRSVLDYEIANNKGNEVLPKVVALLLDCEDEMDEADYSKVQDVVGTVAATAAGGTSTDKLDMVFDVLIKSIPLVVPLIGTLIGSSTTWSKKLLK
;
A
#
# COMPACT_ATOMS: atom_id res chain seq x y z
N MET A 1 -21.92 -15.69 6.08
CA MET A 1 -20.90 -15.09 5.21
C MET A 1 -19.66 -15.98 5.21
N SER A 2 -19.13 -16.32 4.04
CA SER A 2 -17.92 -17.15 3.97
C SER A 2 -16.70 -16.39 4.48
N ASN A 3 -15.71 -17.12 5.01
CA ASN A 3 -14.44 -16.53 5.44
C ASN A 3 -13.77 -15.74 4.31
N LYS A 4 -13.90 -16.21 3.08
CA LYS A 4 -13.35 -15.59 1.89
C LYS A 4 -13.92 -14.17 1.65
N ILE A 5 -15.23 -14.02 1.79
CA ILE A 5 -15.90 -12.71 1.64
C ILE A 5 -15.42 -11.75 2.74
N ARG A 6 -15.33 -12.25 3.96
CA ARG A 6 -14.84 -11.45 5.10
C ARG A 6 -13.39 -11.00 4.88
N GLU A 7 -12.52 -11.89 4.41
CA GLU A 7 -11.13 -11.55 4.10
C GLU A 7 -11.03 -10.48 3.00
N ARG A 8 -11.86 -10.61 1.96
CA ARG A 8 -11.91 -9.60 0.90
C ARG A 8 -12.31 -8.23 1.43
N GLU A 9 -13.32 -8.17 2.27
CA GLU A 9 -13.80 -6.92 2.87
C GLU A 9 -12.72 -6.25 3.73
N ILE A 10 -11.99 -7.04 4.53
CA ILE A 10 -10.90 -6.54 5.35
C ILE A 10 -9.79 -5.96 4.47
N GLN A 11 -9.40 -6.68 3.43
CA GLN A 11 -8.34 -6.24 2.52
C GLN A 11 -8.74 -5.00 1.72
N ILE A 12 -9.98 -4.94 1.27
CA ILE A 12 -10.52 -3.76 0.58
C ILE A 12 -10.43 -2.53 1.49
N LYS A 13 -10.88 -2.65 2.74
CA LYS A 13 -10.81 -1.54 3.69
C LYS A 13 -9.38 -1.07 3.94
N LYS A 14 -8.44 -2.00 4.09
CA LYS A 14 -7.03 -1.65 4.31
C LYS A 14 -6.44 -0.92 3.12
N LEU A 15 -6.70 -1.39 1.91
CA LEU A 15 -6.23 -0.69 0.72
C LEU A 15 -6.87 0.70 0.60
N GLN A 16 -8.17 0.81 0.83
CA GLN A 16 -8.84 2.10 0.73
C GLN A 16 -8.31 3.11 1.76
N GLN A 17 -8.10 2.68 3.01
CA GLN A 17 -7.54 3.54 4.06
C GLN A 17 -6.14 4.05 3.73
N ASN A 18 -5.35 3.26 3.01
CA ASN A 18 -3.96 3.54 2.76
C ASN A 18 -3.66 3.91 1.30
N LEU A 19 -4.70 4.12 0.50
CA LEU A 19 -4.56 4.34 -0.94
C LEU A 19 -3.74 5.60 -1.25
N SER A 20 -4.06 6.72 -0.62
CA SER A 20 -3.38 7.98 -0.87
C SER A 20 -1.87 7.89 -0.59
N PRO A 21 -1.42 7.45 0.60
CA PRO A 21 0.02 7.35 0.85
C PRO A 21 0.72 6.32 -0.05
N ILE A 22 0.10 5.18 -0.32
CA ILE A 22 0.68 4.17 -1.23
C ILE A 22 0.86 4.75 -2.63
N ARG A 23 -0.17 5.41 -3.15
CA ARG A 23 -0.12 6.06 -4.47
C ARG A 23 1.01 7.09 -4.56
N LYS A 24 1.15 7.93 -3.54
CA LYS A 24 2.20 8.96 -3.49
C LYS A 24 3.61 8.35 -3.47
N ILE A 25 3.79 7.28 -2.72
CA ILE A 25 5.08 6.55 -2.65
C ILE A 25 5.37 5.87 -4.00
N ALA A 26 4.36 5.41 -4.71
CA ALA A 26 4.53 4.88 -6.07
C ALA A 26 4.92 5.98 -7.09
N GLY A 27 4.81 7.25 -6.70
CA GLY A 27 5.12 8.38 -7.57
C GLY A 27 3.99 8.75 -8.52
N TRP A 28 2.76 8.36 -8.22
CA TRP A 28 1.60 8.57 -9.08
C TRP A 28 0.73 9.71 -8.56
N THR A 29 0.23 10.54 -9.50
CA THR A 29 -0.92 11.43 -9.21
C THR A 29 -2.21 10.60 -9.22
N ALA A 30 -3.29 11.18 -8.69
CA ALA A 30 -4.60 10.53 -8.78
C ALA A 30 -5.02 10.28 -10.23
N GLU A 31 -4.69 11.21 -11.13
CA GLU A 31 -4.95 11.06 -12.57
C GLU A 31 -4.17 9.88 -13.15
N VAL A 32 -2.89 9.76 -12.82
CA VAL A 32 -2.04 8.65 -13.29
C VAL A 32 -2.58 7.30 -12.82
N LEU A 33 -2.95 7.18 -11.54
CA LEU A 33 -3.55 5.94 -11.04
C LEU A 33 -4.87 5.65 -11.76
N GLY A 34 -5.72 6.66 -11.95
CA GLY A 34 -6.97 6.51 -12.70
C GLY A 34 -6.73 5.97 -14.10
N ASP A 35 -5.76 6.52 -14.81
CA ASP A 35 -5.41 6.06 -16.16
C ASP A 35 -4.95 4.60 -16.17
N LYS A 36 -4.20 4.18 -15.15
CA LYS A 36 -3.70 2.81 -15.05
C LYS A 36 -4.80 1.77 -14.88
N ILE A 37 -5.89 2.12 -14.20
CA ILE A 37 -6.98 1.17 -13.90
C ILE A 37 -8.27 1.47 -14.65
N GLY A 38 -8.27 2.48 -15.52
CA GLY A 38 -9.41 2.78 -16.38
C GLY A 38 -10.54 3.53 -15.69
N VAL A 39 -10.22 4.37 -14.69
CA VAL A 39 -11.21 5.23 -14.01
C VAL A 39 -10.75 6.68 -14.04
N THR A 40 -11.65 7.60 -13.67
CA THR A 40 -11.32 9.03 -13.65
C THR A 40 -10.53 9.40 -12.40
N LYS A 41 -9.82 10.53 -12.47
CA LYS A 41 -9.20 11.17 -11.32
C LYS A 41 -10.22 11.36 -10.18
N GLN A 42 -11.45 11.76 -10.52
CA GLN A 42 -12.51 11.98 -9.53
C GLN A 42 -12.86 10.67 -8.80
N THR A 43 -12.89 9.55 -9.51
CA THR A 43 -13.11 8.25 -8.89
C THR A 43 -12.03 7.93 -7.87
N ILE A 44 -10.76 8.15 -8.21
CA ILE A 44 -9.64 7.94 -7.28
C ILE A 44 -9.78 8.85 -6.06
N SER A 45 -10.08 10.14 -6.28
CA SER A 45 -10.28 11.10 -5.20
C SER A 45 -11.42 10.67 -4.26
N ASN A 46 -12.53 10.20 -4.82
CA ASN A 46 -13.67 9.71 -4.03
C ASN A 46 -13.30 8.49 -3.19
N LEU A 47 -12.50 7.58 -3.73
CA LEU A 47 -12.01 6.42 -2.97
C LEU A 47 -11.08 6.86 -1.83
N GLU A 48 -10.13 7.76 -2.11
CA GLU A 48 -9.17 8.23 -1.10
C GLU A 48 -9.85 9.01 0.03
N ASN A 49 -10.89 9.77 -0.29
CA ASN A 49 -11.66 10.56 0.67
C ASN A 49 -12.84 9.79 1.28
N LYS A 50 -12.97 8.51 0.96
CA LYS A 50 -14.01 7.60 1.47
C LYS A 50 -15.44 8.07 1.16
N LYS A 51 -15.61 8.83 0.08
CA LYS A 51 -16.93 9.27 -0.40
C LYS A 51 -17.71 8.10 -1.00
N THR A 52 -17.01 7.16 -1.62
CA THR A 52 -17.59 5.93 -2.16
C THR A 52 -16.78 4.74 -1.65
N PRO A 53 -17.42 3.61 -1.32
CA PRO A 53 -16.67 2.41 -0.91
C PRO A 53 -15.94 1.81 -2.10
N MET A 54 -14.73 1.31 -1.86
CA MET A 54 -13.98 0.56 -2.87
C MET A 54 -14.64 -0.81 -3.05
N ASN A 55 -14.85 -1.22 -4.29
CA ASN A 55 -15.34 -2.57 -4.58
C ASN A 55 -14.17 -3.52 -4.87
N PHE A 56 -14.49 -4.82 -4.96
CA PHE A 56 -13.46 -5.84 -5.15
C PHE A 56 -12.76 -5.73 -6.52
N THR A 57 -13.51 -5.34 -7.56
CA THR A 57 -12.93 -5.12 -8.89
C THR A 57 -11.86 -4.02 -8.86
N GLN A 58 -12.16 -2.91 -8.18
CA GLN A 58 -11.21 -1.81 -8.00
C GLN A 58 -10.00 -2.25 -7.17
N TYR A 59 -10.22 -3.04 -6.12
CA TYR A 59 -9.16 -3.61 -5.32
C TYR A 59 -8.20 -4.45 -6.17
N ILE A 60 -8.74 -5.38 -6.98
CA ILE A 60 -7.94 -6.22 -7.86
C ILE A 60 -7.13 -5.37 -8.83
N ALA A 61 -7.76 -4.38 -9.45
CA ALA A 61 -7.09 -3.51 -10.42
C ALA A 61 -5.93 -2.75 -9.78
N ILE A 62 -6.16 -2.15 -8.62
CA ILE A 62 -5.14 -1.37 -7.90
C ILE A 62 -3.99 -2.28 -7.44
N ARG A 63 -4.30 -3.43 -6.84
CA ARG A 63 -3.27 -4.39 -6.42
C ARG A 63 -2.43 -4.85 -7.61
N SER A 64 -3.06 -5.08 -8.75
CA SER A 64 -2.37 -5.55 -9.96
C SER A 64 -1.39 -4.52 -10.50
N VAL A 65 -1.78 -3.24 -10.55
CA VAL A 65 -0.87 -2.19 -11.01
C VAL A 65 0.24 -1.90 -10.00
N LEU A 66 -0.03 -2.07 -8.70
CA LEU A 66 1.01 -2.00 -7.67
C LEU A 66 2.04 -3.12 -7.82
N ASP A 67 1.58 -4.35 -8.02
CA ASP A 67 2.47 -5.49 -8.25
C ASP A 67 3.33 -5.28 -9.50
N TYR A 68 2.74 -4.77 -10.56
CA TYR A 68 3.45 -4.44 -11.79
C TYR A 68 4.54 -3.39 -11.53
N GLU A 69 4.22 -2.32 -10.81
CA GLU A 69 5.17 -1.27 -10.47
C GLU A 69 6.32 -1.82 -9.63
N ILE A 70 6.02 -2.61 -8.62
CA ILE A 70 7.05 -3.23 -7.76
C ILE A 70 7.99 -4.12 -8.59
N ALA A 71 7.43 -4.90 -9.52
CA ALA A 71 8.24 -5.80 -10.36
C ALA A 71 9.11 -5.05 -11.37
N ASN A 72 8.66 -3.91 -11.87
CA ASN A 72 9.31 -3.20 -12.99
C ASN A 72 10.09 -1.95 -12.58
N ASN A 73 9.91 -1.46 -11.36
CA ASN A 73 10.65 -0.30 -10.85
C ASN A 73 11.44 -0.67 -9.60
N LYS A 74 12.53 -1.37 -9.78
CA LYS A 74 13.40 -1.82 -8.68
C LYS A 74 14.09 -0.67 -7.94
N GLY A 75 14.16 0.50 -8.56
CA GLY A 75 14.71 1.70 -7.93
C GLY A 75 13.84 2.24 -6.80
N ASN A 76 12.55 1.90 -6.76
CA ASN A 76 11.66 2.28 -5.67
C ASN A 76 11.60 1.14 -4.66
N GLU A 77 12.52 1.12 -3.72
CA GLU A 77 12.61 0.07 -2.69
C GLU A 77 11.59 0.26 -1.57
N VAL A 78 11.07 1.47 -1.40
CA VAL A 78 10.10 1.78 -0.33
C VAL A 78 8.74 1.17 -0.64
N LEU A 79 8.30 1.22 -1.88
CA LEU A 79 6.96 0.77 -2.26
C LEU A 79 6.67 -0.70 -1.86
N PRO A 80 7.54 -1.68 -2.18
CA PRO A 80 7.27 -3.05 -1.74
C PRO A 80 7.24 -3.21 -0.22
N LYS A 81 8.07 -2.47 0.52
CA LYS A 81 8.07 -2.49 1.98
C LYS A 81 6.76 -1.97 2.55
N VAL A 82 6.27 -0.85 2.02
CA VAL A 82 5.02 -0.21 2.45
C VAL A 82 3.82 -1.09 2.14
N VAL A 83 3.74 -1.65 0.94
CA VAL A 83 2.67 -2.55 0.54
C VAL A 83 2.65 -3.79 1.44
N ALA A 84 3.81 -4.39 1.70
CA ALA A 84 3.92 -5.55 2.57
C ALA A 84 3.41 -5.23 3.99
N LEU A 85 3.87 -4.13 4.58
CA LEU A 85 3.52 -3.77 5.96
C LEU A 85 2.06 -3.38 6.11
N LEU A 86 1.49 -2.64 5.16
CA LEU A 86 0.12 -2.14 5.29
C LEU A 86 -0.94 -3.13 4.83
N LEU A 87 -0.62 -4.01 3.87
CA LEU A 87 -1.61 -4.85 3.22
C LEU A 87 -1.42 -6.35 3.43
N ASP A 88 -0.18 -6.80 3.64
CA ASP A 88 0.12 -8.24 3.58
C ASP A 88 0.56 -8.85 4.92
N CYS A 89 0.75 -8.06 5.97
CA CYS A 89 1.20 -8.57 7.28
C CYS A 89 0.40 -8.04 8.46
N GLU A 90 -0.85 -7.74 8.26
CA GLU A 90 -1.72 -7.22 9.32
C GLU A 90 -1.85 -8.15 10.52
N ASP A 91 -1.77 -9.46 10.31
CA ASP A 91 -1.88 -10.44 11.39
C ASP A 91 -0.62 -10.56 12.23
N GLU A 92 0.47 -9.94 11.77
CA GLU A 92 1.80 -10.02 12.39
C GLU A 92 2.07 -8.88 13.37
N MET A 93 1.18 -7.89 13.46
CA MET A 93 1.35 -6.75 14.35
C MET A 93 0.03 -6.36 15.00
N ASP A 94 0.10 -5.76 16.20
CA ASP A 94 -1.09 -5.26 16.87
C ASP A 94 -1.55 -3.90 16.29
N GLU A 95 -2.70 -3.41 16.75
CA GLU A 95 -3.28 -2.16 16.26
C GLU A 95 -2.38 -0.96 16.55
N ALA A 96 -1.70 -0.96 17.70
CA ALA A 96 -0.81 0.14 18.07
C ALA A 96 0.39 0.22 17.12
N ASP A 97 1.00 -0.92 16.80
CA ASP A 97 2.12 -0.98 15.86
C ASP A 97 1.66 -0.64 14.45
N TYR A 98 0.48 -1.14 14.04
CA TYR A 98 -0.08 -0.81 12.73
C TYR A 98 -0.31 0.70 12.58
N SER A 99 -0.84 1.35 13.60
CA SER A 99 -1.03 2.81 13.61
C SER A 99 0.30 3.56 13.48
N LYS A 100 1.34 3.10 14.16
CA LYS A 100 2.69 3.68 14.02
C LYS A 100 3.25 3.50 12.62
N VAL A 101 3.04 2.34 12.00
CA VAL A 101 3.42 2.10 10.60
C VAL A 101 2.69 3.07 9.68
N GLN A 102 1.39 3.28 9.88
CA GLN A 102 0.63 4.25 9.10
C GLN A 102 1.19 5.67 9.24
N ASP A 103 1.60 6.06 10.43
CA ASP A 103 2.20 7.38 10.68
C ASP A 103 3.53 7.54 9.94
N VAL A 104 4.40 6.52 10.00
CA VAL A 104 5.66 6.51 9.26
C VAL A 104 5.40 6.61 7.76
N VAL A 105 4.50 5.79 7.25
CA VAL A 105 4.14 5.77 5.82
C VAL A 105 3.58 7.12 5.38
N GLY A 106 2.74 7.75 6.21
CA GLY A 106 2.19 9.07 5.92
C GLY A 106 3.27 10.14 5.78
N THR A 107 4.27 10.10 6.65
CA THR A 107 5.42 11.02 6.58
C THR A 107 6.24 10.80 5.31
N VAL A 108 6.52 9.55 4.97
CA VAL A 108 7.27 9.19 3.75
C VAL A 108 6.49 9.61 2.52
N ALA A 109 5.17 9.40 2.50
CA ALA A 109 4.30 9.79 1.40
C ALA A 109 4.29 11.30 1.17
N ALA A 110 4.23 12.09 2.24
CA ALA A 110 4.28 13.54 2.15
C ALA A 110 5.63 14.00 1.58
N THR A 111 6.71 13.36 1.98
CA THR A 111 8.06 13.62 1.46
C THR A 111 8.14 13.29 -0.03
N ALA A 112 7.56 12.15 -0.44
CA ALA A 112 7.49 11.74 -1.85
C ALA A 112 6.72 12.75 -2.70
N ALA A 113 5.57 13.20 -2.20
CA ALA A 113 4.74 14.19 -2.89
C ALA A 113 5.44 15.54 -3.03
N GLY A 114 6.40 15.84 -2.14
CA GLY A 114 7.23 17.04 -2.21
C GLY A 114 8.36 16.98 -3.23
N GLY A 115 8.50 15.87 -3.98
CA GLY A 115 9.48 15.74 -5.04
C GLY A 115 10.83 15.15 -4.61
N THR A 116 10.91 14.56 -3.42
CA THR A 116 12.12 13.90 -2.94
C THR A 116 12.42 12.65 -3.77
N SER A 117 13.69 12.43 -4.11
CA SER A 117 14.12 11.27 -4.90
C SER A 117 13.87 9.95 -4.14
N THR A 118 13.71 8.87 -4.89
CA THR A 118 13.42 7.54 -4.31
C THR A 118 14.53 7.05 -3.38
N ASP A 119 15.80 7.35 -3.67
CA ASP A 119 16.93 6.98 -2.80
C ASP A 119 16.81 7.61 -1.41
N LYS A 120 16.43 8.90 -1.38
CA LYS A 120 16.24 9.63 -0.13
C LYS A 120 15.01 9.14 0.61
N LEU A 121 13.95 8.75 -0.10
CA LEU A 121 12.75 8.17 0.52
C LEU A 121 13.07 6.89 1.26
N ASP A 122 13.90 6.03 0.70
CA ASP A 122 14.31 4.80 1.34
C ASP A 122 15.07 5.08 2.64
N MET A 123 15.98 6.06 2.62
CA MET A 123 16.69 6.49 3.82
C MET A 123 15.74 7.01 4.90
N VAL A 124 14.77 7.86 4.54
CA VAL A 124 13.78 8.40 5.47
C VAL A 124 12.94 7.27 6.06
N PHE A 125 12.46 6.37 5.22
CA PHE A 125 11.70 5.21 5.66
C PHE A 125 12.50 4.34 6.64
N ASP A 126 13.73 3.99 6.31
CA ASP A 126 14.57 3.14 7.15
C ASP A 126 14.84 3.77 8.52
N VAL A 127 15.07 5.07 8.58
CA VAL A 127 15.27 5.77 9.84
C VAL A 127 14.00 5.75 10.70
N LEU A 128 12.85 6.07 10.10
CA LEU A 128 11.59 6.18 10.84
C LEU A 128 11.06 4.81 11.28
N ILE A 129 11.20 3.79 10.45
CA ILE A 129 10.66 2.46 10.77
C ILE A 129 11.40 1.80 11.94
N LYS A 130 12.64 2.18 12.19
CA LYS A 130 13.42 1.68 13.33
C LYS A 130 12.80 2.06 14.68
N SER A 131 11.90 3.06 14.71
CA SER A 131 11.15 3.40 15.92
C SER A 131 10.13 2.31 16.30
N ILE A 132 9.91 1.33 15.44
CA ILE A 132 8.97 0.23 15.66
C ILE A 132 9.75 -1.09 15.57
N PRO A 133 10.48 -1.48 16.65
CA PRO A 133 11.44 -2.61 16.57
C PRO A 133 10.81 -3.95 16.20
N LEU A 134 9.53 -4.18 16.56
CA LEU A 134 8.84 -5.44 16.26
C LEU A 134 8.49 -5.59 14.78
N VAL A 135 8.49 -4.48 14.03
CA VAL A 135 8.12 -4.46 12.62
C VAL A 135 9.34 -4.71 11.72
N VAL A 136 10.53 -4.29 12.13
CA VAL A 136 11.74 -4.39 11.32
C VAL A 136 12.02 -5.81 10.78
N PRO A 137 11.92 -6.89 11.61
CA PRO A 137 12.14 -8.24 11.09
C PRO A 137 11.11 -8.70 10.07
N LEU A 138 9.88 -8.16 10.12
CA LEU A 138 8.81 -8.53 9.20
C LEU A 138 9.12 -8.11 7.76
N ILE A 139 9.81 -7.00 7.59
CA ILE A 139 10.14 -6.46 6.26
C ILE A 139 10.96 -7.47 5.46
N GLY A 140 11.94 -8.11 6.09
CA GLY A 140 12.82 -9.07 5.43
C GLY A 140 12.12 -10.33 4.96
N THR A 141 11.09 -10.78 5.69
CA THR A 141 10.36 -12.02 5.37
C THR A 141 9.24 -11.82 4.36
N LEU A 142 8.75 -10.59 4.18
CA LEU A 142 7.52 -10.32 3.41
C LEU A 142 7.76 -9.76 2.02
N ILE A 143 8.94 -9.20 1.75
CA ILE A 143 9.25 -8.57 0.46
C ILE A 143 9.22 -9.55 -0.73
N GLY A 144 9.29 -10.85 -0.50
CA GLY A 144 9.23 -11.85 -1.57
C GLY A 144 7.84 -12.36 -1.89
N SER A 145 6.80 -11.92 -1.19
CA SER A 145 5.47 -12.55 -1.24
C SER A 145 4.38 -11.68 -1.88
N SER A 146 4.75 -10.76 -2.76
CA SER A 146 3.83 -9.77 -3.37
C SER A 146 2.62 -10.38 -4.09
N THR A 147 2.71 -11.63 -4.55
CA THR A 147 1.62 -12.30 -5.27
C THR A 147 0.72 -13.14 -4.38
N THR A 148 0.96 -13.22 -3.08
CA THR A 148 0.18 -14.08 -2.17
C THR A 148 -1.27 -13.65 -2.02
N TRP A 149 -1.55 -12.35 -2.14
CA TRP A 149 -2.92 -11.84 -2.04
C TRP A 149 -3.84 -12.45 -3.10
N SER A 150 -3.36 -12.60 -4.33
CA SER A 150 -4.17 -13.16 -5.41
C SER A 150 -4.51 -14.62 -5.15
N LYS A 151 -3.55 -15.39 -4.64
CA LYS A 151 -3.78 -16.79 -4.27
C LYS A 151 -4.78 -16.90 -3.11
N LYS A 152 -4.72 -15.99 -2.16
CA LYS A 152 -5.58 -15.97 -0.97
C LYS A 152 -7.01 -15.55 -1.31
N LEU A 153 -7.17 -14.51 -2.13
CA LEU A 153 -8.46 -13.86 -2.35
C LEU A 153 -9.19 -14.28 -3.62
N LEU A 154 -8.49 -14.82 -4.62
CA LEU A 154 -9.08 -15.16 -5.93
C LEU A 154 -9.45 -16.63 -6.09
N LYS A 155 -9.07 -17.48 -5.15
CA LYS A 155 -9.44 -18.91 -5.21
C LYS A 155 -10.88 -19.15 -4.79
#